data_333867fb65f3c1ac922447cc5e92e0d1
#
_entry.id   333867fb65f3c1ac922447cc5e92e0d1
#
_cell.length_a   1.000
_cell.length_b   1.000
_cell.length_c   1.000
_cell.angle_alpha   90.00
_cell.angle_beta   90.00
_cell.angle_gamma   90.00
#
_symmetry.space_group_name_H-M   'P 1'
#
loop_
_entity.id
_entity.type
_entity.pdbx_description
1 polymer ?
#
loop_
_entity_poly.entity_id
_entity_poly.type
_entity_poly.pdbx_seq_one_letter_code
_entity_poly.pdbx_strand_id
1 'polypeptide(L)'
;MNKKERLEKLYAFISLDKYATFCKAQSGIIHAHEDQQQIISELLDNCCKDLAIEIESAKKPTKAILKAIIIKYMDAISSAAVNTENRDFGIHLCYFIAEKAGVDIRKQSETKLWGYWPIENDRIRVVTRIRKSKK
;
A
#
# COMPACT_ATOMS: atom_id res chain seq x y z
N MET A 1 7.17 16.06 -6.84
CA MET A 1 6.80 16.15 -5.41
C MET A 1 8.06 16.31 -4.59
N ASN A 2 8.11 17.31 -3.75
CA ASN A 2 9.32 17.56 -2.97
C ASN A 2 9.30 16.78 -1.65
N LYS A 3 10.41 16.86 -0.94
CA LYS A 3 10.58 16.10 0.31
C LYS A 3 9.51 16.45 1.33
N LYS A 4 9.25 17.73 1.50
CA LYS A 4 8.28 18.18 2.48
C LYS A 4 6.89 17.64 2.19
N GLU A 5 6.49 17.69 0.93
CA GLU A 5 5.17 17.18 0.54
C GLU A 5 5.05 15.69 0.79
N ARG A 6 6.10 14.93 0.48
CA ARG A 6 6.08 13.49 0.72
C ARG A 6 5.89 13.20 2.20
N LEU A 7 6.66 13.89 3.04
CA LEU A 7 6.58 13.66 4.47
C LEU A 7 5.22 14.03 5.02
N GLU A 8 4.67 15.16 4.59
CA GLU A 8 3.34 15.56 5.04
C GLU A 8 2.28 14.54 4.67
N LYS A 9 2.35 14.03 3.46
CA LYS A 9 1.37 13.05 3.00
C LYS A 9 1.50 11.72 3.75
N LEU A 10 2.73 11.30 4.01
CA LEU A 10 2.94 10.06 4.75
C LEU A 10 2.48 10.17 6.20
N TYR A 11 2.78 11.29 6.85
CA TYR A 11 2.33 11.48 8.22
C TYR A 11 0.81 11.62 8.29
N ALA A 12 0.21 12.26 7.31
CA ALA A 12 -1.25 12.36 7.27
C ALA A 12 -1.88 10.98 7.15
N PHE A 13 -1.28 10.11 6.34
CA PHE A 13 -1.79 8.75 6.19
C PHE A 13 -1.70 7.97 7.50
N ILE A 14 -0.59 8.13 8.23
CA ILE A 14 -0.42 7.46 9.52
C ILE A 14 -1.52 7.87 10.49
N SER A 15 -1.93 9.12 10.43
CA SER A 15 -2.96 9.63 11.34
C SER A 15 -4.37 9.16 11.02
N LEU A 16 -4.59 8.58 9.84
CA LEU A 16 -5.93 8.15 9.45
C LEU A 16 -6.31 6.85 10.13
N ASP A 17 -7.61 6.74 10.42
CA ASP A 17 -8.20 5.45 10.70
C ASP A 17 -8.44 4.82 9.34
N LYS A 18 -7.58 3.89 8.93
CA LYS A 18 -7.59 3.37 7.58
C LYS A 18 -8.89 2.67 7.23
N TYR A 19 -9.39 1.89 8.15
CA TYR A 19 -10.62 1.15 7.87
C TYR A 19 -11.82 2.07 7.80
N ALA A 20 -11.90 3.04 8.69
CA ALA A 20 -13.01 3.99 8.64
C ALA A 20 -12.95 4.83 7.37
N THR A 21 -11.74 5.17 6.94
CA THR A 21 -11.57 6.06 5.79
C THR A 21 -11.77 5.34 4.47
N PHE A 22 -11.18 4.16 4.33
CA PHE A 22 -11.13 3.49 3.02
C PHE A 22 -12.16 2.38 2.85
N CYS A 23 -12.55 1.71 3.93
CA CYS A 23 -13.57 0.67 3.80
C CYS A 23 -14.92 1.22 3.46
N LYS A 24 -15.20 2.45 3.86
CA LYS A 24 -16.46 3.08 3.50
C LYS A 24 -16.69 3.09 2.00
N ALA A 25 -15.62 3.34 1.26
CA ALA A 25 -15.72 3.41 -0.18
C ALA A 25 -15.94 2.04 -0.79
N GLN A 26 -15.65 0.99 -0.05
CA GLN A 26 -15.79 -0.37 -0.56
C GLN A 26 -16.97 -1.09 0.05
N SER A 27 -17.77 -0.38 0.72
CA SER A 27 -19.04 -0.78 1.28
C SER A 27 -19.19 -2.24 1.63
N GLY A 28 -19.05 -2.55 2.88
CA GLY A 28 -19.42 -3.86 3.41
C GLY A 28 -18.55 -5.03 3.02
N ILE A 29 -17.50 -4.78 2.28
CA ILE A 29 -16.66 -5.87 1.86
C ILE A 29 -15.89 -6.45 3.02
N ILE A 30 -15.45 -5.60 3.92
CA ILE A 30 -14.59 -6.04 5.00
C ILE A 30 -15.35 -6.04 6.32
N HIS A 31 -15.51 -7.24 6.85
CA HIS A 31 -16.10 -7.42 8.17
C HIS A 31 -14.98 -7.86 9.09
N ALA A 32 -14.01 -7.00 9.23
CA ALA A 32 -12.79 -7.40 9.87
C ALA A 32 -12.94 -7.46 11.37
N HIS A 33 -12.26 -8.42 11.96
CA HIS A 33 -12.07 -8.46 13.40
C HIS A 33 -11.06 -7.37 13.76
N GLU A 34 -11.24 -6.77 14.92
CA GLU A 34 -10.40 -5.67 15.32
C GLU A 34 -8.92 -6.02 15.36
N ASP A 35 -8.60 -7.23 15.83
CA ASP A 35 -7.21 -7.65 15.90
C ASP A 35 -6.56 -7.71 14.52
N GLN A 36 -7.31 -8.17 13.52
CA GLN A 36 -6.79 -8.23 12.15
C GLN A 36 -6.65 -6.83 11.57
N GLN A 37 -7.60 -5.96 11.86
CA GLN A 37 -7.50 -4.58 11.42
C GLN A 37 -6.26 -3.92 12.00
N GLN A 38 -5.97 -4.20 13.25
CA GLN A 38 -4.82 -3.63 13.91
C GLN A 38 -3.52 -4.13 13.30
N ILE A 39 -3.42 -5.42 13.00
CA ILE A 39 -2.24 -5.97 12.35
C ILE A 39 -1.95 -5.25 11.05
N ILE A 40 -2.96 -5.11 10.21
CA ILE A 40 -2.79 -4.47 8.92
C ILE A 40 -2.46 -2.99 9.09
N SER A 41 -3.17 -2.31 9.97
CA SER A 41 -2.93 -0.87 10.18
C SER A 41 -1.51 -0.62 10.67
N GLU A 42 -1.01 -1.45 11.56
CA GLU A 42 0.35 -1.30 12.07
C GLU A 42 1.39 -1.53 10.98
N LEU A 43 1.17 -2.52 10.12
CA LEU A 43 2.09 -2.75 9.02
C LEU A 43 2.10 -1.56 8.07
N LEU A 44 0.95 -1.02 7.76
CA LEU A 44 0.85 0.15 6.89
C LEU A 44 1.52 1.36 7.52
N ASP A 45 1.29 1.58 8.81
CA ASP A 45 1.91 2.71 9.50
C ASP A 45 3.42 2.56 9.55
N ASN A 46 3.90 1.36 9.80
CA ASN A 46 5.34 1.12 9.85
C ASN A 46 5.98 1.32 8.47
N CYS A 47 5.26 0.95 7.43
CA CYS A 47 5.72 1.22 6.07
C CYS A 47 5.93 2.72 5.87
N CYS A 48 4.94 3.51 6.26
CA CYS A 48 5.03 4.96 6.12
C CYS A 48 6.16 5.53 6.97
N LYS A 49 6.35 5.01 8.17
CA LYS A 49 7.42 5.49 9.05
C LYS A 49 8.79 5.18 8.46
N ASP A 50 8.97 3.99 7.92
CA ASP A 50 10.24 3.62 7.31
C ASP A 50 10.52 4.48 6.07
N LEU A 51 9.49 4.74 5.29
CA LEU A 51 9.63 5.63 4.13
C LEU A 51 10.01 7.04 4.59
N ALA A 52 9.36 7.53 5.63
CA ALA A 52 9.64 8.87 6.12
C ALA A 52 11.08 8.96 6.63
N ILE A 53 11.56 7.95 7.34
CA ILE A 53 12.94 7.95 7.83
C ILE A 53 13.90 8.01 6.65
N GLU A 54 13.65 7.22 5.63
CA GLU A 54 14.53 7.21 4.45
C GLU A 54 14.50 8.56 3.75
N ILE A 55 13.32 9.12 3.57
CA ILE A 55 13.18 10.41 2.89
C ILE A 55 13.86 11.52 3.67
N GLU A 56 13.74 11.50 5.00
CA GLU A 56 14.35 12.54 5.83
C GLU A 56 15.86 12.44 5.89
N SER A 57 16.38 11.21 5.96
CA SER A 57 17.81 11.02 6.19
C SER A 57 18.65 11.13 4.93
N ALA A 58 18.07 10.91 3.77
CA ALA A 58 18.82 10.93 2.53
C ALA A 58 18.70 12.28 1.86
N LYS A 59 19.80 12.78 1.29
CA LYS A 59 19.74 13.99 0.51
C LYS A 59 18.82 13.80 -0.69
N LYS A 60 18.97 12.66 -1.35
CA LYS A 60 18.13 12.29 -2.48
C LYS A 60 17.79 10.81 -2.34
N PRO A 61 16.70 10.50 -1.68
CA PRO A 61 16.29 9.11 -1.59
C PRO A 61 15.99 8.58 -2.98
N THR A 62 16.56 7.43 -3.32
CA THR A 62 16.33 6.87 -4.65
C THR A 62 14.97 6.21 -4.69
N LYS A 63 14.37 6.24 -5.87
CA LYS A 63 13.10 5.57 -6.05
C LYS A 63 13.22 4.09 -5.77
N ALA A 64 14.37 3.49 -6.12
CA ALA A 64 14.58 2.07 -5.90
C ALA A 64 14.48 1.71 -4.43
N ILE A 65 15.08 2.51 -3.55
CA ILE A 65 15.03 2.24 -2.12
C ILE A 65 13.60 2.38 -1.59
N LEU A 66 12.90 3.42 -2.01
CA LEU A 66 11.52 3.62 -1.57
C LEU A 66 10.61 2.49 -2.03
N LYS A 67 10.78 2.05 -3.28
CA LYS A 67 10.00 0.93 -3.78
C LYS A 67 10.30 -0.33 -3.00
N ALA A 68 11.57 -0.57 -2.69
CA ALA A 68 11.95 -1.76 -1.95
C ALA A 68 11.31 -1.80 -0.56
N ILE A 69 11.22 -0.65 0.09
CA ILE A 69 10.56 -0.57 1.39
C ILE A 69 9.09 -0.96 1.27
N ILE A 70 8.40 -0.42 0.28
CA ILE A 70 6.98 -0.71 0.10
C ILE A 70 6.77 -2.18 -0.22
N ILE A 71 7.59 -2.74 -1.12
CA ILE A 71 7.47 -4.15 -1.49
C ILE A 71 7.70 -5.06 -0.28
N LYS A 72 8.64 -4.70 0.56
CA LYS A 72 8.88 -5.45 1.79
C LYS A 72 7.61 -5.53 2.64
N TYR A 73 6.90 -4.43 2.77
CA TYR A 73 5.68 -4.42 3.56
C TYR A 73 4.52 -5.11 2.86
N MET A 74 4.47 -5.04 1.54
CA MET A 74 3.48 -5.83 0.82
C MET A 74 3.69 -7.32 1.03
N ASP A 75 4.95 -7.76 1.03
CA ASP A 75 5.25 -9.16 1.34
C ASP A 75 4.82 -9.51 2.76
N ALA A 76 5.09 -8.62 3.71
CA ALA A 76 4.69 -8.86 5.09
C ALA A 76 3.18 -8.96 5.22
N ILE A 77 2.45 -8.10 4.54
CA ILE A 77 0.99 -8.12 4.56
C ILE A 77 0.47 -9.40 3.92
N SER A 78 1.07 -9.83 2.82
CA SER A 78 0.60 -11.02 2.14
C SER A 78 0.84 -12.28 2.98
N SER A 79 1.76 -12.22 3.93
CA SER A 79 2.06 -13.34 4.81
C SER A 79 1.43 -13.20 6.18
N ALA A 80 0.71 -12.11 6.42
CA ALA A 80 0.15 -11.85 7.73
C ALA A 80 -0.96 -12.84 8.07
N ALA A 81 -1.14 -13.06 9.37
CA ALA A 81 -2.17 -13.98 9.86
C ALA A 81 -3.51 -13.28 9.91
N VAL A 82 -4.03 -12.94 8.73
CA VAL A 82 -5.31 -12.26 8.60
C VAL A 82 -6.08 -12.93 7.46
N ASN A 83 -7.38 -12.65 7.39
CA ASN A 83 -8.17 -13.21 6.32
C ASN A 83 -7.84 -12.52 4.99
N THR A 84 -8.32 -13.10 3.90
CA THR A 84 -8.03 -12.63 2.56
C THR A 84 -8.45 -11.19 2.35
N GLU A 85 -9.62 -10.82 2.86
CA GLU A 85 -10.13 -9.46 2.66
C GLU A 85 -9.25 -8.42 3.31
N ASN A 86 -8.78 -8.69 4.53
CA ASN A 86 -7.87 -7.77 5.21
C ASN A 86 -6.53 -7.70 4.49
N ARG A 87 -6.05 -8.84 4.01
CA ARG A 87 -4.81 -8.88 3.27
C ARG A 87 -4.89 -8.06 2.00
N ASP A 88 -5.98 -8.25 1.25
CA ASP A 88 -6.19 -7.51 0.02
C ASP A 88 -6.31 -6.01 0.28
N PHE A 89 -7.01 -5.65 1.35
CA PHE A 89 -7.15 -4.28 1.75
C PHE A 89 -5.78 -3.64 2.04
N GLY A 90 -4.94 -4.36 2.79
CA GLY A 90 -3.61 -3.86 3.12
C GLY A 90 -2.75 -3.66 1.89
N ILE A 91 -2.76 -4.65 0.99
CA ILE A 91 -1.98 -4.53 -0.23
C ILE A 91 -2.49 -3.38 -1.10
N HIS A 92 -3.80 -3.24 -1.17
CA HIS A 92 -4.39 -2.13 -1.91
C HIS A 92 -3.90 -0.79 -1.38
N LEU A 93 -3.86 -0.62 -0.07
CA LEU A 93 -3.43 0.64 0.51
C LEU A 93 -1.93 0.90 0.30
N CYS A 94 -1.14 -0.13 0.06
CA CYS A 94 0.27 0.08 -0.27
C CYS A 94 0.44 0.88 -1.57
N TYR A 95 -0.50 0.77 -2.48
CA TYR A 95 -0.44 1.59 -3.70
C TYR A 95 -0.71 3.06 -3.38
N PHE A 96 -1.59 3.33 -2.43
CA PHE A 96 -1.80 4.70 -1.98
C PHE A 96 -0.56 5.25 -1.30
N ILE A 97 0.09 4.40 -0.51
CA ILE A 97 1.33 4.81 0.16
C ILE A 97 2.41 5.12 -0.88
N ALA A 98 2.53 4.28 -1.91
CA ALA A 98 3.50 4.51 -2.97
C ALA A 98 3.26 5.85 -3.65
N GLU A 99 2.00 6.17 -3.90
CA GLU A 99 1.66 7.44 -4.50
C GLU A 99 2.10 8.61 -3.64
N LYS A 100 1.88 8.50 -2.33
CA LYS A 100 2.29 9.55 -1.40
C LYS A 100 3.80 9.69 -1.32
N ALA A 101 4.51 8.60 -1.47
CA ALA A 101 5.97 8.63 -1.48
C ALA A 101 6.52 9.04 -2.84
N GLY A 102 5.68 9.15 -3.84
CA GLY A 102 6.10 9.59 -5.16
C GLY A 102 6.72 8.51 -6.01
N VAL A 103 6.35 7.25 -5.81
CA VAL A 103 6.87 6.14 -6.59
C VAL A 103 5.74 5.27 -7.12
N ASP A 104 6.03 4.55 -8.19
CA ASP A 104 5.08 3.65 -8.82
C ASP A 104 5.61 2.24 -8.67
N ILE A 105 4.88 1.40 -7.96
CA ILE A 105 5.30 0.03 -7.67
C ILE A 105 4.58 -1.02 -8.50
N ARG A 106 3.76 -0.59 -9.45
CA ARG A 106 2.96 -1.55 -10.21
C ARG A 106 3.80 -2.58 -10.94
N LYS A 107 4.92 -2.14 -11.50
CA LYS A 107 5.77 -3.05 -12.23
C LYS A 107 6.37 -4.10 -11.31
N GLN A 108 6.84 -3.70 -10.15
CA GLN A 108 7.40 -4.63 -9.20
C GLN A 108 6.36 -5.59 -8.67
N SER A 109 5.15 -5.09 -8.42
CA SER A 109 4.10 -5.95 -7.87
C SER A 109 3.61 -6.97 -8.89
N GLU A 110 3.74 -6.69 -10.17
CA GLU A 110 3.35 -7.67 -11.18
C GLU A 110 4.20 -8.93 -11.14
N THR A 111 5.44 -8.81 -10.69
CA THR A 111 6.31 -9.97 -10.61
C THR A 111 6.09 -10.78 -9.34
N LYS A 112 5.30 -10.26 -8.43
CA LYS A 112 4.96 -10.97 -7.21
C LYS A 112 3.61 -11.63 -7.40
N LEU A 113 3.46 -12.81 -6.89
CA LEU A 113 2.21 -13.54 -7.08
C LEU A 113 1.30 -13.38 -5.88
N TRP A 114 0.97 -12.13 -5.57
CA TRP A 114 0.03 -11.88 -4.50
C TRP A 114 -1.40 -12.16 -4.93
N GLY A 115 -1.63 -12.18 -6.24
CA GLY A 115 -2.96 -12.48 -6.76
C GLY A 115 -3.95 -11.37 -6.54
N TYR A 116 -3.48 -10.16 -6.32
CA TYR A 116 -4.34 -9.05 -5.96
C TYR A 116 -3.94 -7.78 -6.69
N TRP A 117 -4.94 -7.02 -7.10
CA TRP A 117 -4.73 -5.76 -7.76
C TRP A 117 -5.56 -4.68 -7.08
N PRO A 118 -5.13 -3.44 -7.15
CA PRO A 118 -5.86 -2.37 -6.50
C PRO A 118 -7.31 -2.36 -6.93
N ILE A 119 -8.16 -2.28 -5.95
CA ILE A 119 -9.57 -2.17 -6.22
C ILE A 119 -9.89 -0.73 -6.39
N GLU A 120 -9.92 -0.33 -7.59
CA GLU A 120 -10.35 0.98 -7.89
C GLU A 120 -11.08 0.84 -9.12
N ASN A 121 -12.27 0.88 -8.97
CA ASN A 121 -13.14 1.03 -10.06
C ASN A 121 -12.56 0.64 -11.36
N ASP A 122 -12.19 1.66 -12.09
CA ASP A 122 -11.69 1.46 -13.42
C ASP A 122 -10.37 0.80 -13.45
N ARG A 123 -9.61 0.95 -12.39
CA ARG A 123 -8.25 0.46 -12.42
C ARG A 123 -8.14 -1.04 -12.31
N ILE A 124 -9.09 -1.66 -11.68
CA ILE A 124 -9.09 -3.11 -11.65
C ILE A 124 -9.13 -3.66 -13.06
N ARG A 125 -10.00 -3.09 -13.88
CA ARG A 125 -10.13 -3.54 -15.24
C ARG A 125 -8.87 -3.27 -16.04
N VAL A 126 -8.26 -2.13 -15.83
CA VAL A 126 -7.04 -1.78 -16.52
C VAL A 126 -5.95 -2.79 -16.20
N VAL A 127 -5.76 -3.07 -14.92
CA VAL A 127 -4.75 -4.02 -14.51
C VAL A 127 -5.03 -5.39 -15.08
N THR A 128 -6.28 -5.80 -15.06
CA THR A 128 -6.65 -7.09 -15.61
C THR A 128 -6.32 -7.17 -17.10
N ARG A 129 -6.59 -6.12 -17.83
CA ARG A 129 -6.27 -6.10 -19.26
C ARG A 129 -4.78 -6.18 -19.50
N ILE A 130 -4.00 -5.48 -18.68
CA ILE A 130 -2.56 -5.53 -18.81
C ILE A 130 -2.07 -6.95 -18.64
N ARG A 131 -2.56 -7.64 -17.64
CA ARG A 131 -2.16 -9.01 -17.41
C ARG A 131 -2.52 -9.92 -18.58
N LYS A 132 -3.68 -9.73 -19.13
CA LYS A 132 -4.11 -10.51 -20.27
C LYS A 132 -3.26 -10.24 -21.49
N SER A 133 -2.92 -9.00 -21.70
CA SER A 133 -2.16 -8.65 -22.88
C SER A 133 -0.74 -9.17 -22.86
N LYS A 134 -0.28 -9.65 -21.73
CA LYS A 134 1.05 -10.23 -21.63
C LYS A 134 1.12 -11.66 -22.07
N LYS A 135 0.02 -12.23 -22.39
CA LYS A 135 0.02 -13.62 -22.82
C LYS A 135 0.47 -13.80 -24.22
#